data_529f5bd57e1e2d7df6406be9862c32d6
#
_entry.id   529f5bd57e1e2d7df6406be9862c32d6
#
_cell.length_a   1.000
_cell.length_b   1.000
_cell.length_c   1.000
_cell.angle_alpha   90.00
_cell.angle_beta   90.00
_cell.angle_gamma   90.00
#
_symmetry.space_group_name_H-M   'P 1'
#
loop_
_entity.id
_entity.type
_entity.pdbx_description
1 polymer ?
#
loop_
_entity_poly.entity_id
_entity_poly.type
_entity_poly.pdbx_seq_one_letter_code
_entity_poly.pdbx_strand_id
1 'polypeptide(L)'
;MADKLKALVIGPGNIGTDLLMKARRSEWIEPVWVVGVEQSEGIQRAQDMGVKTCITGIDGVLQHIEEDDIRIAFDATSAYAHADHAQKLNDLGVIMVDLTPAAIGPFCVPPVNLAEHSASLAMNVNMVTCGGQATIPMVHAVSSVQSVAY
;
A
#
# COMPACT_ATOMS: atom_id res chain seq x y z
N MET A 1 24.08 -4.94 -2.61
CA MET A 1 22.79 -4.26 -2.82
C MET A 1 21.99 -4.49 -1.56
N ALA A 2 21.29 -3.49 -1.04
CA ALA A 2 20.39 -3.72 0.09
C ALA A 2 19.28 -4.67 -0.36
N ASP A 3 18.86 -5.58 0.54
CA ASP A 3 17.73 -6.47 0.26
C ASP A 3 16.47 -5.63 0.05
N LYS A 4 15.65 -6.02 -0.92
CA LYS A 4 14.39 -5.33 -1.19
C LYS A 4 13.41 -5.54 -0.03
N LEU A 5 12.63 -4.51 0.27
CA LEU A 5 11.56 -4.60 1.24
C LEU A 5 10.42 -5.47 0.68
N LYS A 6 10.11 -6.55 1.36
CA LYS A 6 9.08 -7.49 0.92
C LYS A 6 7.68 -6.96 1.21
N ALA A 7 6.83 -7.02 0.21
CA ALA A 7 5.53 -6.38 0.19
C ALA A 7 4.37 -7.34 -0.08
N LEU A 8 3.24 -7.03 0.53
CA LEU A 8 1.93 -7.62 0.31
C LEU A 8 1.04 -6.64 -0.46
N VAL A 9 0.33 -7.10 -1.48
CA VAL A 9 -0.72 -6.33 -2.17
C VAL A 9 -2.07 -6.95 -1.85
N ILE A 10 -2.99 -6.18 -1.27
CA ILE A 10 -4.34 -6.60 -0.90
C ILE A 10 -5.34 -5.95 -1.85
N GLY A 11 -6.17 -6.75 -2.49
CA GLY A 11 -7.15 -6.29 -3.48
C GLY A 11 -6.62 -6.34 -4.90
N PRO A 12 -6.79 -7.47 -5.62
CA PRO A 12 -6.29 -7.70 -6.98
C PRO A 12 -7.17 -7.07 -8.06
N GLY A 13 -7.76 -5.92 -7.77
CA GLY A 13 -8.49 -5.10 -8.74
C GLY A 13 -7.55 -4.31 -9.67
N ASN A 14 -8.09 -3.36 -10.42
CA ASN A 14 -7.31 -2.54 -11.35
C ASN A 14 -6.16 -1.79 -10.66
N ILE A 15 -6.44 -1.18 -9.50
CA ILE A 15 -5.44 -0.42 -8.73
C ILE A 15 -4.36 -1.35 -8.18
N GLY A 16 -4.75 -2.44 -7.52
CA GLY A 16 -3.79 -3.38 -6.95
C GLY A 16 -2.93 -4.09 -8.02
N THR A 17 -3.52 -4.42 -9.17
CA THR A 17 -2.77 -5.01 -10.30
C THR A 17 -1.76 -4.03 -10.89
N ASP A 18 -2.14 -2.76 -11.09
CA ASP A 18 -1.23 -1.71 -11.56
C ASP A 18 -0.09 -1.47 -10.56
N LEU A 19 -0.42 -1.44 -9.28
CA LEU A 19 0.56 -1.32 -8.22
C LEU A 19 1.53 -2.50 -8.19
N LEU A 20 1.03 -3.74 -8.33
CA LEU A 20 1.86 -4.95 -8.44
C LEU A 20 2.87 -4.82 -9.58
N MET A 21 2.42 -4.39 -10.76
CA MET A 21 3.28 -4.20 -11.93
C MET A 21 4.38 -3.15 -11.69
N LYS A 22 4.06 -2.08 -10.96
CA LYS A 22 5.00 -1.02 -10.60
C LYS A 22 5.98 -1.49 -9.51
N ALA A 23 5.49 -2.15 -8.47
CA ALA A 23 6.31 -2.69 -7.39
C ALA A 23 7.36 -3.69 -7.91
N ARG A 24 7.02 -4.54 -8.87
CA ARG A 24 7.97 -5.47 -9.50
C ARG A 24 9.14 -4.79 -10.23
N ARG A 25 8.96 -3.54 -10.67
CA ARG A 25 10.02 -2.74 -11.31
C ARG A 25 10.83 -1.93 -10.30
N SER A 26 10.39 -1.89 -9.05
CA SER A 26 11.07 -1.14 -8.00
C SER A 26 12.43 -1.76 -7.67
N GLU A 27 13.40 -0.92 -7.41
CA GLU A 27 14.70 -1.33 -6.86
C GLU A 27 14.64 -1.56 -5.34
N TRP A 28 13.56 -1.12 -4.67
CA TRP A 28 13.40 -1.08 -3.22
C TRP A 28 12.35 -2.06 -2.69
N ILE A 29 11.37 -2.45 -3.52
CA ILE A 29 10.20 -3.24 -3.12
C ILE A 29 10.16 -4.53 -3.93
N GLU A 30 9.88 -5.65 -3.25
CA GLU A 30 9.60 -6.94 -3.83
C GLU A 30 8.19 -7.39 -3.43
N PRO A 31 7.21 -7.38 -4.33
CA PRO A 31 5.90 -7.93 -4.03
C PRO A 31 5.97 -9.45 -3.98
N VAL A 32 5.72 -10.04 -2.81
CA VAL A 32 5.80 -11.48 -2.57
C VAL A 32 4.43 -12.14 -2.52
N TRP A 33 3.38 -11.40 -2.12
CA TRP A 33 2.01 -11.90 -2.06
C TRP A 33 1.01 -10.93 -2.68
N VAL A 34 -0.01 -11.51 -3.34
CA VAL A 34 -1.24 -10.82 -3.73
C VAL A 34 -2.43 -11.53 -3.10
N VAL A 35 -3.26 -10.78 -2.38
CA VAL A 35 -4.41 -11.31 -1.64
C VAL A 35 -5.73 -10.79 -2.21
N GLY A 36 -6.62 -11.71 -2.51
CA GLY A 36 -8.02 -11.47 -2.85
C GLY A 36 -8.96 -12.36 -2.03
N VAL A 37 -10.26 -12.22 -2.24
CA VAL A 37 -11.29 -13.02 -1.57
C VAL A 37 -11.85 -14.11 -2.48
N GLU A 38 -11.48 -14.08 -3.77
CA GLU A 38 -11.90 -15.05 -4.78
C GLU A 38 -10.89 -15.10 -5.94
N GLN A 39 -11.01 -16.11 -6.79
CA GLN A 39 -10.26 -16.17 -8.03
C GLN A 39 -10.74 -15.06 -8.99
N SER A 40 -9.78 -14.28 -9.51
CA SER A 40 -10.05 -13.14 -10.40
C SER A 40 -8.95 -13.02 -11.46
N GLU A 41 -9.18 -12.17 -12.46
CA GLU A 41 -8.14 -11.87 -13.46
C GLU A 41 -6.86 -11.30 -12.81
N GLY A 42 -6.99 -10.47 -11.76
CA GLY A 42 -5.85 -9.91 -11.07
C GLY A 42 -5.05 -10.98 -10.30
N ILE A 43 -5.74 -11.94 -9.68
CA ILE A 43 -5.09 -13.11 -9.07
C ILE A 43 -4.38 -13.94 -10.16
N GLN A 44 -5.04 -14.21 -11.28
CA GLN A 44 -4.42 -14.97 -12.38
C GLN A 44 -3.15 -14.25 -12.91
N ARG A 45 -3.23 -12.95 -13.11
CA ARG A 45 -2.06 -12.15 -13.52
C ARG A 45 -0.90 -12.23 -12.52
N ALA A 46 -1.20 -12.18 -11.22
CA ALA A 46 -0.17 -12.34 -10.19
C ALA A 46 0.48 -13.74 -10.24
N GLN A 47 -0.31 -14.79 -10.43
CA GLN A 47 0.17 -16.17 -10.62
C GLN A 47 1.06 -16.30 -11.86
N ASP A 48 0.64 -15.74 -12.99
CA ASP A 48 1.41 -15.73 -14.24
C ASP A 48 2.75 -14.98 -14.09
N MET A 49 2.82 -14.04 -13.16
CA MET A 49 4.03 -13.30 -12.80
C MET A 49 4.92 -14.05 -11.78
N GLY A 50 4.50 -15.20 -11.29
CA GLY A 50 5.22 -15.98 -10.28
C GLY A 50 5.13 -15.43 -8.85
N VAL A 51 4.14 -14.56 -8.57
CA VAL A 51 3.87 -14.01 -7.23
C VAL A 51 2.94 -14.96 -6.47
N LYS A 52 3.21 -15.19 -5.19
CA LYS A 52 2.33 -16.00 -4.34
C LYS A 52 0.95 -15.36 -4.24
N THR A 53 -0.11 -16.16 -4.23
CA THR A 53 -1.48 -15.65 -4.17
C THR A 53 -2.31 -16.33 -3.09
N CYS A 54 -3.23 -15.58 -2.49
CA CYS A 54 -4.25 -16.08 -1.57
C CYS A 54 -5.63 -15.59 -2.03
N ILE A 55 -6.63 -16.48 -2.01
CA ILE A 55 -8.00 -16.16 -2.42
C ILE A 55 -9.02 -16.29 -1.27
N THR A 56 -8.54 -16.42 -0.04
CA THR A 56 -9.36 -16.55 1.17
C THR A 56 -9.30 -15.30 2.08
N GLY A 57 -8.86 -14.18 1.51
CA GLY A 57 -8.71 -12.94 2.24
C GLY A 57 -7.41 -12.89 3.05
N ILE A 58 -7.30 -11.84 3.87
CA ILE A 58 -6.09 -11.56 4.64
C ILE A 58 -5.73 -12.68 5.63
N ASP A 59 -6.73 -13.34 6.21
CA ASP A 59 -6.52 -14.39 7.20
C ASP A 59 -5.73 -15.59 6.64
N GLY A 60 -5.85 -15.84 5.34
CA GLY A 60 -5.10 -16.91 4.66
C GLY A 60 -3.61 -16.63 4.49
N VAL A 61 -3.14 -15.40 4.73
CA VAL A 61 -1.73 -15.03 4.57
C VAL A 61 -1.05 -14.67 5.90
N LEU A 62 -1.80 -14.43 6.99
CA LEU A 62 -1.24 -13.97 8.26
C LEU A 62 -0.11 -14.86 8.78
N GLN A 63 -0.25 -16.17 8.67
CA GLN A 63 0.77 -17.13 9.10
C GLN A 63 2.09 -17.05 8.31
N HIS A 64 2.09 -16.44 7.12
CA HIS A 64 3.24 -16.31 6.25
C HIS A 64 3.94 -14.94 6.37
N ILE A 65 3.41 -14.01 7.17
CA ILE A 65 3.96 -12.65 7.30
C ILE A 65 5.40 -12.68 7.82
N GLU A 66 5.63 -13.43 8.90
CA GLU A 66 6.97 -13.55 9.48
C GLU A 66 7.88 -14.46 8.64
N GLU A 67 7.38 -15.59 8.15
CA GLU A 67 8.13 -16.54 7.33
C GLU A 67 8.70 -15.90 6.06
N ASP A 68 7.87 -15.11 5.40
CA ASP A 68 8.23 -14.42 4.15
C ASP A 68 8.85 -13.04 4.41
N ASP A 69 9.03 -12.61 5.68
CA ASP A 69 9.59 -11.32 6.09
C ASP A 69 8.87 -10.12 5.45
N ILE A 70 7.53 -10.14 5.44
CA ILE A 70 6.72 -9.06 4.88
C ILE A 70 6.71 -7.89 5.85
N ARG A 71 7.05 -6.69 5.38
CA ARG A 71 7.18 -5.48 6.19
C ARG A 71 6.27 -4.34 5.79
N ILE A 72 5.72 -4.40 4.57
CA ILE A 72 4.82 -3.39 4.06
C ILE A 72 3.65 -4.03 3.32
N ALA A 73 2.46 -3.49 3.49
CA ALA A 73 1.27 -3.92 2.77
C ALA A 73 0.57 -2.73 2.11
N PHE A 74 0.18 -2.92 0.86
CA PHE A 74 -0.60 -1.96 0.08
C PHE A 74 -2.04 -2.44 0.03
N ASP A 75 -2.96 -1.67 0.59
CA ASP A 75 -4.38 -2.03 0.60
C ASP A 75 -5.16 -1.23 -0.46
N ALA A 76 -5.59 -1.93 -1.50
CA ALA A 76 -6.40 -1.41 -2.60
C ALA A 76 -7.82 -2.02 -2.60
N THR A 77 -8.38 -2.31 -1.44
CA THR A 77 -9.70 -2.91 -1.26
C THR A 77 -10.79 -1.86 -1.00
N SER A 78 -11.49 -1.94 0.10
CA SER A 78 -12.57 -1.03 0.49
C SER A 78 -12.33 -0.44 1.87
N ALA A 79 -12.99 0.69 2.15
CA ALA A 79 -12.92 1.32 3.47
C ALA A 79 -13.35 0.39 4.62
N TYR A 80 -14.31 -0.50 4.35
CA TYR A 80 -14.80 -1.43 5.37
C TYR A 80 -13.79 -2.53 5.70
N ALA A 81 -13.09 -3.04 4.69
CA ALA A 81 -12.10 -4.11 4.88
C ALA A 81 -10.80 -3.57 5.48
N HIS A 82 -10.42 -2.34 5.14
CA HIS A 82 -9.14 -1.76 5.53
C HIS A 82 -8.93 -1.71 7.05
N ALA A 83 -9.96 -1.39 7.82
CA ALA A 83 -9.84 -1.31 9.28
C ALA A 83 -9.40 -2.64 9.92
N ASP A 84 -9.99 -3.75 9.46
CA ASP A 84 -9.63 -5.10 9.89
C ASP A 84 -8.22 -5.49 9.41
N HIS A 85 -7.91 -5.21 8.14
CA HIS A 85 -6.59 -5.46 7.57
C HIS A 85 -5.49 -4.70 8.32
N ALA A 86 -5.70 -3.41 8.58
CA ALA A 86 -4.75 -2.55 9.27
C ALA A 86 -4.47 -3.06 10.69
N GLN A 87 -5.51 -3.42 11.45
CA GLN A 87 -5.34 -3.94 12.79
C GLN A 87 -4.50 -5.22 12.79
N LYS A 88 -4.90 -6.23 11.99
CA LYS A 88 -4.23 -7.53 11.94
C LYS A 88 -2.76 -7.43 11.51
N LEU A 89 -2.47 -6.59 10.52
CA LEU A 89 -1.12 -6.46 9.97
C LEU A 89 -0.23 -5.56 10.82
N ASN A 90 -0.76 -4.51 11.43
CA ASN A 90 0.01 -3.67 12.37
C ASN A 90 0.43 -4.46 13.62
N ASP A 91 -0.43 -5.36 14.11
CA ASP A 91 -0.11 -6.25 15.24
C ASP A 91 1.08 -7.20 14.92
N LEU A 92 1.32 -7.47 13.63
CA LEU A 92 2.46 -8.23 13.11
C LEU A 92 3.66 -7.35 12.68
N GLY A 93 3.61 -6.05 12.95
CA GLY A 93 4.68 -5.11 12.61
C GLY A 93 4.77 -4.73 11.12
N VAL A 94 3.69 -4.95 10.36
CA VAL A 94 3.62 -4.58 8.94
C VAL A 94 3.10 -3.15 8.80
N ILE A 95 3.81 -2.32 8.06
CA ILE A 95 3.38 -0.95 7.72
C ILE A 95 2.29 -1.01 6.64
N MET A 96 1.17 -0.31 6.88
CA MET A 96 0.05 -0.23 5.94
C MET A 96 0.12 1.04 5.09
N VAL A 97 0.00 0.86 3.78
CA VAL A 97 -0.20 1.94 2.81
C VAL A 97 -1.64 1.83 2.30
N ASP A 98 -2.50 2.72 2.81
CA ASP A 98 -3.94 2.73 2.54
C ASP A 98 -4.27 3.49 1.26
N LEU A 99 -4.74 2.77 0.23
CA LEU A 99 -5.26 3.34 -1.01
C LEU A 99 -6.80 3.36 -1.03
N THR A 100 -7.43 3.01 0.10
CA THR A 100 -8.89 2.99 0.24
C THR A 100 -9.40 4.34 0.76
N PRO A 101 -10.71 4.61 0.68
CA PRO A 101 -11.30 5.80 1.28
C PRO A 101 -11.58 5.66 2.79
N ALA A 102 -10.92 4.73 3.51
CA ALA A 102 -11.12 4.52 4.94
C ALA A 102 -10.69 5.70 5.81
N ALA A 103 -9.72 6.49 5.33
CA ALA A 103 -9.15 7.62 6.05
C ALA A 103 -8.59 7.26 7.44
N ILE A 104 -8.00 6.07 7.56
CA ILE A 104 -7.33 5.61 8.77
C ILE A 104 -5.85 5.99 8.70
N GLY A 105 -5.34 6.52 9.80
CA GLY A 105 -3.97 7.03 9.85
C GLY A 105 -3.79 8.42 9.22
N PRO A 106 -2.58 8.98 9.30
CA PRO A 106 -2.29 10.30 8.76
C PRO A 106 -2.32 10.31 7.24
N PHE A 107 -2.79 11.40 6.66
CA PHE A 107 -2.73 11.63 5.22
C PHE A 107 -1.30 11.79 4.75
N CYS A 108 -0.89 10.99 3.79
CA CYS A 108 0.45 10.99 3.23
C CYS A 108 0.43 11.38 1.75
N VAL A 109 1.16 12.44 1.44
CA VAL A 109 1.54 12.81 0.08
C VAL A 109 3.07 12.82 0.06
N PRO A 110 3.73 11.78 -0.48
CA PRO A 110 5.15 11.54 -0.28
C PRO A 110 6.08 12.74 -0.49
N PRO A 111 5.96 13.52 -1.59
CA PRO A 111 6.84 14.67 -1.80
C PRO A 111 6.55 15.86 -0.88
N VAL A 112 5.48 15.80 -0.07
CA VAL A 112 5.05 16.91 0.82
C VAL A 112 5.37 16.59 2.28
N ASN A 113 5.00 15.41 2.78
CA ASN A 113 5.04 15.13 4.21
C ASN A 113 5.49 13.70 4.61
N LEU A 114 6.04 12.90 3.68
CA LEU A 114 6.50 11.55 4.02
C LEU A 114 7.56 11.55 5.14
N ALA A 115 8.44 12.55 5.16
CA ALA A 115 9.49 12.66 6.17
C ALA A 115 8.92 12.76 7.60
N GLU A 116 7.79 13.45 7.79
CA GLU A 116 7.12 13.58 9.09
C GLU A 116 6.54 12.24 9.56
N HIS A 117 5.93 11.49 8.65
CA HIS A 117 5.37 10.17 8.96
C HIS A 117 6.44 9.13 9.21
N SER A 118 7.54 9.19 8.48
CA SER A 118 8.70 8.34 8.74
C SER A 118 9.32 8.63 10.11
N ALA A 119 9.43 9.89 10.50
CA ALA A 119 9.95 10.28 11.81
C ALA A 119 9.02 9.87 12.96
N SER A 120 7.70 9.87 12.75
CA SER A 120 6.70 9.45 13.75
C SER A 120 6.48 7.94 13.82
N LEU A 121 7.15 7.15 12.97
CA LEU A 121 6.95 5.70 12.85
C LEU A 121 5.48 5.31 12.63
N ALA A 122 4.78 6.04 11.78
CA ALA A 122 3.39 5.77 11.47
C ALA A 122 3.23 4.36 10.85
N MET A 123 2.43 3.51 11.50
CA MET A 123 2.19 2.14 11.04
C MET A 123 1.09 2.04 9.97
N ASN A 124 0.31 3.10 9.78
CA ASN A 124 -0.66 3.23 8.70
C ASN A 124 -0.59 4.63 8.13
N VAL A 125 -0.47 4.75 6.82
CA VAL A 125 -0.51 6.03 6.09
C VAL A 125 -1.61 5.97 5.03
N ASN A 126 -2.48 7.00 5.04
CA ASN A 126 -3.54 7.11 4.05
C ASN A 126 -3.07 7.92 2.85
N MET A 127 -3.20 7.35 1.65
CA MET A 127 -2.75 7.97 0.40
C MET A 127 -3.74 9.00 -0.16
N VAL A 128 -4.66 9.49 0.64
CA VAL A 128 -5.64 10.53 0.30
C VAL A 128 -6.59 10.08 -0.82
N THR A 129 -6.30 10.49 -2.05
CA THR A 129 -7.02 10.10 -3.27
C THR A 129 -6.07 10.16 -4.46
N CYS A 130 -6.43 9.51 -5.57
CA CYS A 130 -5.65 9.61 -6.81
C CYS A 130 -5.52 11.07 -7.30
N GLY A 131 -6.60 11.86 -7.21
CA GLY A 131 -6.60 13.28 -7.53
C GLY A 131 -5.71 14.08 -6.57
N GLY A 132 -5.80 13.81 -5.27
CA GLY A 132 -4.95 14.44 -4.25
C GLY A 132 -3.47 14.16 -4.49
N GLN A 133 -3.10 12.93 -4.75
CA GLN A 133 -1.70 12.58 -5.07
C GLN A 133 -1.18 13.28 -6.33
N ALA A 134 -2.05 13.53 -7.32
CA ALA A 134 -1.67 14.23 -8.54
C ALA A 134 -1.58 15.76 -8.35
N THR A 135 -2.42 16.37 -7.53
CA THR A 135 -2.57 17.84 -7.45
C THR A 135 -1.86 18.47 -6.27
N ILE A 136 -1.88 17.85 -5.09
CA ILE A 136 -1.30 18.42 -3.86
C ILE A 136 0.19 18.76 -4.01
N PRO A 137 1.05 17.93 -4.65
CA PRO A 137 2.44 18.30 -4.87
C PRO A 137 2.62 19.59 -5.68
N MET A 138 1.75 19.82 -6.65
CA MET A 138 1.78 21.05 -7.48
C MET A 138 1.39 22.28 -6.66
N VAL A 139 0.31 22.18 -5.88
CA VAL A 139 -0.15 23.25 -4.98
C VAL A 139 0.93 23.55 -3.92
N HIS A 140 1.52 22.51 -3.33
CA HIS A 140 2.60 22.65 -2.36
C HIS A 140 3.81 23.38 -2.96
N ALA A 141 4.24 22.99 -4.16
CA ALA A 141 5.38 23.63 -4.84
C ALA A 141 5.13 25.13 -5.09
N VAL A 142 3.92 25.50 -5.53
CA VAL A 142 3.55 26.91 -5.73
C VAL A 142 3.53 27.65 -4.39
N SER A 143 2.87 27.09 -3.38
CA SER A 143 2.72 27.72 -2.06
C SER A 143 4.05 27.89 -1.31
N SER A 144 5.05 27.05 -1.60
CA SER A 144 6.39 27.17 -1.01
C SER A 144 7.19 28.34 -1.56
N VAL A 145 6.83 28.84 -2.75
CA VAL A 145 7.51 29.95 -3.43
C VAL A 145 6.77 31.27 -3.24
N GLN A 146 5.44 31.24 -3.24
CA GLN A 146 4.60 32.43 -3.17
C GLN A 146 3.34 32.17 -2.33
N SER A 147 2.99 33.14 -1.49
CA SER A 147 1.72 33.11 -0.77
C SER A 147 0.56 33.13 -1.78
N VAL A 148 -0.34 32.15 -1.67
CA VAL A 148 -1.54 32.04 -2.49
C VAL A 148 -2.73 32.50 -1.66
N ALA A 149 -3.45 33.52 -2.16
CA ALA A 149 -4.73 33.91 -1.57
C ALA A 149 -5.86 33.00 -2.09
N TYR A 150 -6.79 32.67 -1.20
CA TYR A 150 -7.99 31.93 -1.59
C TYR A 150 -9.00 32.85 -2.28
#